data_b7b384ea02493a4491fc031b36b10b7b
#
_entry.id   b7b384ea02493a4491fc031b36b10b7b
#
_cell.length_a   1.000
_cell.length_b   1.000
_cell.length_c   1.000
_cell.angle_alpha   90.00
_cell.angle_beta   90.00
_cell.angle_gamma   90.00
#
_symmetry.space_group_name_H-M   'P 1'
#
loop_
_entity.id
_entity.type
_entity.pdbx_description
1 polymer ?
#
loop_
_entity_poly.entity_id
_entity_poly.type
_entity_poly.pdbx_seq_one_letter_code
_entity_poly.pdbx_strand_id
1 'polypeptide(L)'
;MTSPKRNVCKNETFQTAIVVILIVTVVFGIWYGSQIVLNTKIPPALAVVSGSMCIPYDSACDGWTTPFNRTLHVGDIIIIQGVDPKNLNSNYPDSDIIVFHNTYLPSELIVHRIIRTTIVNGTIYFQTKGDGNGNPWPQEPTSGLDRWDSFSPPGVPENLVVGKVILRIPWIGWIAIEMQKWGASNSTVIPIIVVLIILLIIIEFVPSILKKKNTLTLQTNSTNAASAGLGSLYR
;
A
#
# COMPACT_ATOMS: atom_id res chain seq x y z
N MET A 1 6.06 43.08 42.65
CA MET A 1 5.86 42.91 41.19
C MET A 1 5.80 41.44 40.89
N THR A 2 4.61 40.88 40.82
CA THR A 2 4.38 39.46 40.48
C THR A 2 4.05 39.39 38.99
N SER A 3 4.93 38.76 38.24
CA SER A 3 4.76 38.46 36.80
C SER A 3 3.50 37.61 36.59
N PRO A 4 2.60 37.95 35.65
CA PRO A 4 1.46 37.12 35.36
C PRO A 4 1.95 35.81 34.69
N LYS A 5 1.74 34.68 35.38
CA LYS A 5 1.92 33.36 34.77
C LYS A 5 1.00 33.26 33.53
N ARG A 6 1.59 33.28 32.36
CA ARG A 6 0.91 32.93 31.09
C ARG A 6 0.40 31.50 31.21
N ASN A 7 -0.87 31.33 31.53
CA ASN A 7 -1.55 30.08 31.38
C ASN A 7 -1.66 29.83 29.88
N VAL A 8 -0.69 29.08 29.33
CA VAL A 8 -0.80 28.46 28.02
C VAL A 8 -1.87 27.39 28.18
N CYS A 9 -3.13 27.74 27.89
CA CYS A 9 -4.20 26.79 27.72
C CYS A 9 -3.73 25.83 26.61
N LYS A 10 -3.23 24.66 27.01
CA LYS A 10 -2.89 23.58 26.07
C LYS A 10 -4.18 23.24 25.34
N ASN A 11 -4.29 23.69 24.11
CA ASN A 11 -5.45 23.44 23.27
C ASN A 11 -5.35 21.98 22.85
N GLU A 12 -5.92 21.06 23.64
CA GLU A 12 -5.85 19.59 23.41
C GLU A 12 -6.26 19.26 21.99
N THR A 13 -7.29 19.92 21.48
CA THR A 13 -7.75 19.78 20.09
C THR A 13 -6.67 20.16 19.08
N PHE A 14 -5.88 21.19 19.34
CA PHE A 14 -4.79 21.61 18.45
C PHE A 14 -3.65 20.58 18.46
N GLN A 15 -3.33 20.01 19.63
CA GLN A 15 -2.32 18.95 19.73
C GLN A 15 -2.79 17.68 19.00
N THR A 16 -4.04 17.28 19.17
CA THR A 16 -4.62 16.13 18.45
C THR A 16 -4.56 16.34 16.93
N ALA A 17 -4.92 17.54 16.46
CA ALA A 17 -4.82 17.88 15.03
C ALA A 17 -3.40 17.76 14.49
N ILE A 18 -2.40 18.27 15.23
CA ILE A 18 -0.99 18.14 14.82
C ILE A 18 -0.57 16.68 14.75
N VAL A 19 -0.93 15.86 15.74
CA VAL A 19 -0.59 14.42 15.74
C VAL A 19 -1.22 13.71 14.55
N VAL A 20 -2.49 13.97 14.25
CA VAL A 20 -3.16 13.39 13.09
C VAL A 20 -2.47 13.79 11.78
N ILE A 21 -2.16 15.09 11.60
CA ILE A 21 -1.44 15.57 10.41
C ILE A 21 -0.08 14.90 10.30
N LEU A 22 0.64 14.76 11.41
CA LEU A 22 1.95 14.13 11.44
C LEU A 22 1.86 12.65 11.03
N ILE A 23 0.90 11.90 11.59
CA ILE A 23 0.67 10.48 11.22
C ILE A 23 0.36 10.37 9.73
N VAL A 24 -0.55 11.18 9.21
CA VAL A 24 -0.91 11.19 7.79
C VAL A 24 0.33 11.49 6.93
N THR A 25 1.10 12.51 7.29
CA THR A 25 2.33 12.88 6.56
C THR A 25 3.36 11.75 6.54
N VAL A 26 3.55 11.07 7.68
CA VAL A 26 4.47 9.93 7.79
C VAL A 26 3.98 8.76 6.92
N VAL A 27 2.70 8.42 6.98
CA VAL A 27 2.11 7.33 6.17
C VAL A 27 2.27 7.62 4.67
N PHE A 28 1.92 8.83 4.22
CA PHE A 28 2.11 9.22 2.82
C PHE A 28 3.60 9.28 2.44
N GLY A 29 4.46 9.75 3.33
CA GLY A 29 5.91 9.79 3.13
C GLY A 29 6.50 8.39 2.93
N ILE A 30 6.09 7.41 3.75
CA ILE A 30 6.50 6.01 3.60
C ILE A 30 5.96 5.45 2.28
N TRP A 31 4.69 5.72 1.95
CA TRP A 31 4.04 5.23 0.73
C TRP A 31 4.75 5.72 -0.54
N TYR A 32 4.89 7.03 -0.69
CA TYR A 32 5.55 7.61 -1.87
C TYR A 32 7.07 7.40 -1.85
N GLY A 33 7.69 7.52 -0.67
CA GLY A 33 9.12 7.30 -0.50
C GLY A 33 9.55 5.88 -0.89
N SER A 34 8.76 4.87 -0.52
CA SER A 34 9.04 3.48 -0.90
C SER A 34 8.99 3.26 -2.42
N GLN A 35 8.04 3.90 -3.13
CA GLN A 35 7.96 3.81 -4.60
C GLN A 35 9.19 4.43 -5.28
N ILE A 36 9.67 5.58 -4.76
CA ILE A 36 10.86 6.25 -5.29
C ILE A 36 12.11 5.39 -5.05
N VAL A 37 12.31 4.92 -3.82
CA VAL A 37 13.49 4.11 -3.46
C VAL A 37 13.53 2.79 -4.20
N LEU A 38 12.37 2.13 -4.37
CA LEU A 38 12.27 0.86 -5.07
C LEU A 38 12.02 1.00 -6.57
N ASN A 39 12.02 2.23 -7.09
CA ASN A 39 11.83 2.53 -8.51
C ASN A 39 10.59 1.85 -9.12
N THR A 40 9.45 1.85 -8.40
CA THR A 40 8.22 1.22 -8.86
C THR A 40 7.15 2.26 -9.20
N LYS A 41 6.30 1.96 -10.18
CA LYS A 41 5.14 2.79 -10.56
C LYS A 41 3.89 2.43 -9.75
N ILE A 42 3.90 1.32 -9.05
CA ILE A 42 2.81 0.82 -8.22
C ILE A 42 3.31 0.67 -6.77
N PRO A 43 2.42 0.48 -5.79
CA PRO A 43 2.83 0.16 -4.43
C PRO A 43 3.78 -1.04 -4.42
N PRO A 44 4.96 -0.95 -3.79
CA PRO A 44 5.96 -2.00 -3.87
C PRO A 44 5.62 -3.26 -3.05
N ALA A 45 4.62 -3.19 -2.16
CA ALA A 45 4.16 -4.30 -1.33
C ALA A 45 2.88 -4.90 -1.92
N LEU A 46 2.91 -6.17 -2.30
CA LEU A 46 1.79 -6.89 -2.90
C LEU A 46 1.51 -8.18 -2.12
N ALA A 47 0.22 -8.52 -1.96
CA ALA A 47 -0.19 -9.79 -1.37
C ALA A 47 -0.28 -10.88 -2.45
N VAL A 48 0.30 -12.04 -2.17
CA VAL A 48 0.18 -13.24 -3.01
C VAL A 48 -1.18 -13.89 -2.74
N VAL A 49 -2.02 -13.96 -3.79
CA VAL A 49 -3.42 -14.41 -3.67
C VAL A 49 -3.67 -15.78 -4.31
N SER A 50 -2.70 -16.33 -5.06
CA SER A 50 -2.84 -17.62 -5.74
C SER A 50 -1.68 -18.56 -5.42
N GLY A 51 -1.93 -19.88 -5.51
CA GLY A 51 -0.97 -20.91 -5.15
C GLY A 51 -0.01 -21.32 -6.28
N SER A 52 -0.02 -20.65 -7.45
CA SER A 52 0.80 -21.06 -8.61
C SER A 52 2.31 -21.10 -8.33
N MET A 53 2.76 -20.33 -7.35
CA MET A 53 4.19 -20.29 -6.92
C MET A 53 4.49 -21.27 -5.79
N CYS A 54 3.51 -21.96 -5.25
CA CYS A 54 3.66 -22.80 -4.07
C CYS A 54 4.14 -24.22 -4.39
N ILE A 55 5.04 -24.75 -3.59
CA ILE A 55 5.52 -26.13 -3.68
C ILE A 55 5.32 -26.86 -2.35
N PRO A 56 4.63 -28.01 -2.34
CA PRO A 56 3.86 -28.59 -3.45
C PRO A 56 2.68 -27.73 -3.83
N TYR A 57 2.27 -27.76 -5.09
CA TYR A 57 1.07 -27.08 -5.52
C TYR A 57 -0.14 -27.66 -4.79
N ASP A 58 -0.70 -26.86 -3.90
CA ASP A 58 -1.92 -27.19 -3.16
C ASP A 58 -2.79 -25.93 -3.11
N SER A 59 -4.11 -26.11 -3.21
CA SER A 59 -5.09 -25.04 -3.06
C SER A 59 -5.06 -24.37 -1.68
N ALA A 60 -4.53 -25.08 -0.68
CA ALA A 60 -4.37 -24.61 0.70
C ALA A 60 -2.97 -24.07 1.03
N CYS A 61 -2.14 -23.81 0.04
CA CYS A 61 -0.77 -23.35 0.19
C CYS A 61 -0.65 -22.07 1.03
N ASP A 62 -0.55 -22.22 2.33
CA ASP A 62 -0.65 -21.15 3.33
C ASP A 62 0.70 -20.61 3.82
N GLY A 63 1.81 -21.22 3.38
CA GLY A 63 3.16 -20.85 3.78
C GLY A 63 3.59 -21.25 5.18
N TRP A 64 2.76 -21.99 5.92
CA TRP A 64 3.09 -22.42 7.29
C TRP A 64 4.16 -23.50 7.32
N THR A 65 4.18 -24.37 6.31
CA THR A 65 5.05 -25.56 6.28
C THR A 65 6.47 -25.26 5.81
N THR A 66 6.67 -24.19 5.02
CA THR A 66 7.97 -23.84 4.43
C THR A 66 8.20 -22.33 4.36
N PRO A 67 8.27 -21.62 5.50
CA PRO A 67 8.25 -20.16 5.54
C PRO A 67 9.45 -19.47 4.87
N PHE A 68 10.57 -20.18 4.71
CA PHE A 68 11.83 -19.64 4.14
C PHE A 68 12.22 -20.28 2.81
N ASN A 69 11.31 -20.99 2.15
CA ASN A 69 11.57 -21.52 0.82
C ASN A 69 11.69 -20.39 -0.21
N ARG A 70 12.46 -20.60 -1.30
CA ARG A 70 12.62 -19.63 -2.39
C ARG A 70 11.37 -19.46 -3.25
N THR A 71 10.27 -20.13 -2.89
CA THR A 71 8.95 -20.03 -3.52
C THR A 71 8.01 -19.16 -2.69
N LEU A 72 6.90 -18.75 -3.28
CA LEU A 72 5.90 -17.88 -2.64
C LEU A 72 4.65 -18.66 -2.29
N HIS A 73 3.98 -18.26 -1.21
CA HIS A 73 2.77 -18.89 -0.72
C HIS A 73 1.61 -17.88 -0.68
N VAL A 74 0.39 -18.39 -0.72
CA VAL A 74 -0.80 -17.56 -0.51
C VAL A 74 -0.71 -16.92 0.90
N GLY A 75 -0.97 -15.63 0.96
CA GLY A 75 -0.85 -14.86 2.21
C GLY A 75 0.53 -14.29 2.48
N ASP A 76 1.51 -14.49 1.60
CA ASP A 76 2.77 -13.74 1.68
C ASP A 76 2.57 -12.30 1.21
N ILE A 77 3.30 -11.36 1.81
CA ILE A 77 3.59 -10.07 1.21
C ILE A 77 4.92 -10.16 0.47
N ILE A 78 4.95 -9.77 -0.76
CA ILE A 78 6.17 -9.60 -1.54
C ILE A 78 6.51 -8.12 -1.67
N ILE A 79 7.80 -7.80 -1.58
CA ILE A 79 8.32 -6.48 -1.90
C ILE A 79 8.98 -6.57 -3.27
N ILE A 80 8.57 -5.67 -4.16
CA ILE A 80 9.06 -5.62 -5.53
C ILE A 80 9.97 -4.40 -5.74
N GLN A 81 10.93 -4.57 -6.61
CA GLN A 81 11.84 -3.51 -7.07
C GLN A 81 11.74 -3.40 -8.60
N GLY A 82 11.51 -2.17 -9.09
CA GLY A 82 11.60 -1.88 -10.51
C GLY A 82 13.05 -1.95 -10.97
N VAL A 83 13.30 -2.71 -12.02
CA VAL A 83 14.63 -2.92 -12.61
C VAL A 83 14.57 -2.78 -14.11
N ASP A 84 15.69 -2.43 -14.72
CA ASP A 84 15.82 -2.54 -16.18
C ASP A 84 15.69 -4.03 -16.57
N PRO A 85 14.79 -4.38 -17.49
CA PRO A 85 14.60 -5.75 -17.94
C PRO A 85 15.87 -6.48 -18.38
N LYS A 86 16.87 -5.75 -18.88
CA LYS A 86 18.20 -6.28 -19.27
C LYS A 86 19.00 -6.82 -18.09
N ASN A 87 18.70 -6.35 -16.87
CA ASN A 87 19.40 -6.72 -15.65
C ASN A 87 18.69 -7.86 -14.87
N LEU A 88 17.60 -8.41 -15.44
CA LEU A 88 16.91 -9.54 -14.85
C LEU A 88 17.71 -10.82 -15.07
N ASN A 89 17.86 -11.60 -13.99
CA ASN A 89 18.50 -12.91 -14.06
C ASN A 89 17.53 -13.96 -14.62
N SER A 90 17.88 -14.55 -15.76
CA SER A 90 17.11 -15.63 -16.39
C SER A 90 17.75 -17.02 -16.28
N ASN A 91 18.78 -17.18 -15.43
CA ASN A 91 19.48 -18.44 -15.24
C ASN A 91 18.70 -19.36 -14.31
N TYR A 92 17.77 -20.13 -14.85
CA TYR A 92 17.02 -21.13 -14.11
C TYR A 92 17.96 -22.20 -13.52
N PRO A 93 17.75 -22.67 -12.27
CA PRO A 93 16.64 -22.39 -11.36
C PRO A 93 16.83 -21.15 -10.47
N ASP A 94 17.96 -20.45 -10.56
CA ASP A 94 18.31 -19.28 -9.74
C ASP A 94 17.85 -17.95 -10.36
N SER A 95 16.94 -18.03 -11.33
CA SER A 95 16.35 -16.87 -12.01
C SER A 95 15.46 -16.03 -11.12
N ASP A 96 15.27 -14.77 -11.52
CA ASP A 96 14.41 -13.83 -10.82
C ASP A 96 12.94 -14.22 -10.90
N ILE A 97 12.20 -13.96 -9.81
CA ILE A 97 10.74 -13.95 -9.79
C ILE A 97 10.29 -12.55 -10.14
N ILE A 98 9.50 -12.41 -11.19
CA ILE A 98 9.02 -11.12 -11.68
C ILE A 98 7.53 -10.92 -11.45
N VAL A 99 7.14 -9.66 -11.28
CA VAL A 99 5.74 -9.22 -11.30
C VAL A 99 5.50 -8.50 -12.62
N PHE A 100 4.44 -8.87 -13.31
CA PHE A 100 4.10 -8.31 -14.61
C PHE A 100 2.59 -8.20 -14.79
N HIS A 101 2.16 -7.32 -15.68
CA HIS A 101 0.76 -7.21 -16.07
C HIS A 101 0.35 -8.41 -16.92
N ASN A 102 -0.81 -8.98 -16.59
CA ASN A 102 -1.40 -10.05 -17.40
C ASN A 102 -1.63 -9.55 -18.84
N THR A 103 -1.17 -10.33 -19.82
CA THR A 103 -1.27 -9.96 -21.24
C THR A 103 -2.71 -9.88 -21.75
N TYR A 104 -3.64 -10.60 -21.12
CA TYR A 104 -5.06 -10.63 -21.47
C TYR A 104 -5.91 -9.69 -20.62
N LEU A 105 -5.52 -9.49 -19.36
CA LEU A 105 -6.21 -8.66 -18.37
C LEU A 105 -5.20 -7.70 -17.71
N PRO A 106 -4.87 -6.57 -18.34
CA PRO A 106 -3.81 -5.66 -17.88
C PRO A 106 -4.00 -5.10 -16.47
N SER A 107 -5.21 -5.18 -15.91
CA SER A 107 -5.50 -4.81 -14.53
C SER A 107 -5.03 -5.84 -13.51
N GLU A 108 -4.78 -7.08 -13.94
CA GLU A 108 -4.24 -8.14 -13.10
C GLU A 108 -2.72 -8.14 -13.11
N LEU A 109 -2.14 -8.39 -11.92
CA LEU A 109 -0.71 -8.65 -11.75
C LEU A 109 -0.47 -10.12 -11.53
N ILE A 110 0.52 -10.66 -12.24
CA ILE A 110 0.99 -12.03 -12.12
C ILE A 110 2.38 -12.01 -11.54
N VAL A 111 2.67 -12.96 -10.65
CA VAL A 111 3.99 -13.18 -10.07
C VAL A 111 4.46 -14.58 -10.40
N HIS A 112 5.47 -14.69 -11.30
CA HIS A 112 6.04 -15.96 -11.73
C HIS A 112 7.55 -15.87 -11.90
N ARG A 113 8.22 -17.01 -11.99
CA ARG A 113 9.66 -17.13 -12.20
C ARG A 113 10.00 -17.08 -13.68
N ILE A 114 11.10 -16.41 -14.03
CA ILE A 114 11.66 -16.44 -15.38
C ILE A 114 12.25 -17.81 -15.64
N ILE A 115 11.90 -18.41 -16.78
CA ILE A 115 12.46 -19.69 -17.24
C ILE A 115 13.54 -19.43 -18.27
N ARG A 116 13.28 -18.54 -19.21
CA ARG A 116 14.23 -18.11 -20.24
C ARG A 116 13.86 -16.75 -20.80
N THR A 117 14.81 -16.18 -21.50
CA THR A 117 14.66 -14.88 -22.17
C THR A 117 14.88 -15.07 -23.67
N THR A 118 14.10 -14.38 -24.48
CA THR A 118 14.23 -14.34 -25.95
C THR A 118 14.19 -12.89 -26.40
N ILE A 119 15.01 -12.52 -27.39
CA ILE A 119 15.00 -11.18 -27.98
C ILE A 119 14.45 -11.29 -29.39
N VAL A 120 13.40 -10.54 -29.69
CA VAL A 120 12.77 -10.48 -31.01
C VAL A 120 12.62 -9.01 -31.41
N ASN A 121 13.20 -8.63 -32.55
CA ASN A 121 13.17 -7.25 -33.05
C ASN A 121 13.62 -6.20 -32.03
N GLY A 122 14.60 -6.54 -31.17
CA GLY A 122 15.14 -5.66 -30.14
C GLY A 122 14.32 -5.60 -28.85
N THR A 123 13.17 -6.24 -28.77
CA THR A 123 12.33 -6.37 -27.57
C THR A 123 12.65 -7.65 -26.82
N ILE A 124 12.78 -7.56 -25.49
CA ILE A 124 13.03 -8.68 -24.60
C ILE A 124 11.69 -9.33 -24.23
N TYR A 125 11.61 -10.65 -24.34
CA TYR A 125 10.47 -11.46 -23.93
C TYR A 125 10.90 -12.46 -22.87
N PHE A 126 10.12 -12.58 -21.80
CA PHE A 126 10.35 -13.49 -20.68
C PHE A 126 9.36 -14.63 -20.71
N GLN A 127 9.85 -15.87 -20.92
CA GLN A 127 9.05 -17.04 -20.68
C GLN A 127 8.99 -17.28 -19.18
N THR A 128 7.79 -17.42 -18.63
CA THR A 128 7.55 -17.51 -17.19
C THR A 128 6.81 -18.79 -16.81
N LYS A 129 6.88 -19.14 -15.53
CA LYS A 129 6.21 -20.29 -14.95
C LYS A 129 6.03 -20.08 -13.45
N GLY A 130 4.87 -20.44 -12.92
CA GLY A 130 4.69 -20.58 -11.48
C GLY A 130 5.50 -21.78 -10.94
N ASP A 131 6.19 -21.61 -9.84
CA ASP A 131 7.09 -22.64 -9.26
C ASP A 131 6.39 -23.95 -8.94
N GLY A 132 5.07 -23.89 -8.63
CA GLY A 132 4.24 -25.07 -8.37
C GLY A 132 3.59 -25.68 -9.60
N ASN A 133 3.61 -25.02 -10.76
CA ASN A 133 2.91 -25.48 -11.97
C ASN A 133 3.71 -26.58 -12.67
N GLY A 134 3.04 -27.67 -13.08
CA GLY A 134 3.70 -28.79 -13.79
C GLY A 134 4.84 -29.38 -12.99
N ASN A 135 6.05 -29.47 -13.59
CA ASN A 135 7.24 -29.88 -12.84
C ASN A 135 7.59 -28.82 -11.82
N PRO A 136 7.57 -29.13 -10.50
CA PRO A 136 7.82 -28.12 -9.47
C PRO A 136 9.28 -27.64 -9.50
N TRP A 137 9.47 -26.36 -9.19
CA TRP A 137 10.82 -25.83 -8.98
C TRP A 137 11.55 -26.62 -7.87
N PRO A 138 12.86 -26.92 -7.97
CA PRO A 138 13.81 -26.48 -9.01
C PRO A 138 13.98 -27.45 -10.18
N GLN A 139 13.05 -28.38 -10.41
CA GLN A 139 13.15 -29.36 -11.50
C GLN A 139 13.11 -28.65 -12.86
N GLU A 140 13.69 -29.31 -13.88
CA GLU A 140 13.67 -28.82 -15.26
C GLU A 140 12.24 -28.53 -15.72
N PRO A 141 11.96 -27.33 -16.25
CA PRO A 141 10.59 -26.88 -16.57
C PRO A 141 10.10 -27.44 -17.90
N THR A 142 9.86 -28.76 -17.95
CA THR A 142 9.34 -29.44 -19.15
C THR A 142 7.82 -29.28 -19.33
N SER A 143 7.12 -28.84 -18.26
CA SER A 143 5.67 -28.62 -18.26
C SER A 143 5.29 -27.45 -17.37
N GLY A 144 4.04 -26.97 -17.47
CA GLY A 144 3.51 -25.90 -16.63
C GLY A 144 3.98 -24.50 -17.01
N LEU A 145 4.59 -24.33 -18.19
CA LEU A 145 4.95 -23.04 -18.74
C LEU A 145 3.68 -22.20 -18.98
N ASP A 146 3.81 -20.90 -18.78
CA ASP A 146 2.70 -19.98 -19.01
C ASP A 146 2.34 -19.92 -20.50
N ARG A 147 1.05 -19.83 -20.80
CA ARG A 147 0.53 -19.89 -22.17
C ARG A 147 0.77 -18.62 -23.00
N TRP A 148 1.47 -17.63 -22.44
CA TRP A 148 1.97 -16.48 -23.22
C TRP A 148 2.84 -16.94 -24.40
N ASP A 149 3.31 -18.17 -24.37
CA ASP A 149 4.11 -18.79 -25.43
C ASP A 149 3.34 -19.12 -26.71
N SER A 150 2.00 -19.13 -26.63
CA SER A 150 1.13 -19.38 -27.80
C SER A 150 1.14 -18.23 -28.79
N PHE A 151 1.76 -17.10 -28.42
CA PHE A 151 1.92 -15.96 -29.30
C PHE A 151 3.34 -15.92 -29.91
N SER A 152 3.43 -15.39 -31.07
CA SER A 152 4.70 -15.03 -31.69
C SER A 152 4.89 -13.52 -31.57
N PRO A 153 5.86 -13.06 -30.76
CA PRO A 153 6.91 -13.77 -30.05
C PRO A 153 6.42 -14.40 -28.73
N PRO A 154 7.08 -15.48 -28.28
CA PRO A 154 6.71 -16.20 -27.06
C PRO A 154 7.15 -15.41 -25.80
N GLY A 155 6.27 -15.38 -24.79
CA GLY A 155 6.58 -14.84 -23.48
C GLY A 155 6.01 -13.45 -23.19
N VAL A 156 6.30 -12.96 -21.99
CA VAL A 156 5.89 -11.63 -21.50
C VAL A 156 6.85 -10.57 -22.05
N PRO A 157 6.38 -9.58 -22.80
CA PRO A 157 7.24 -8.52 -23.29
C PRO A 157 7.71 -7.62 -22.14
N GLU A 158 8.93 -7.09 -22.25
CA GLU A 158 9.61 -6.31 -21.22
C GLU A 158 8.80 -5.11 -20.68
N ASN A 159 7.98 -4.49 -21.52
CA ASN A 159 7.17 -3.34 -21.13
C ASN A 159 6.01 -3.67 -20.18
N LEU A 160 5.63 -4.94 -20.04
CA LEU A 160 4.64 -5.40 -19.08
C LEU A 160 5.26 -5.76 -17.73
N VAL A 161 6.59 -5.86 -17.63
CA VAL A 161 7.28 -6.16 -16.38
C VAL A 161 7.24 -4.93 -15.46
N VAL A 162 6.74 -5.13 -14.25
CA VAL A 162 6.65 -4.10 -13.20
C VAL A 162 7.92 -4.06 -12.37
N GLY A 163 8.49 -5.24 -12.07
CA GLY A 163 9.70 -5.38 -11.28
C GLY A 163 9.97 -6.82 -10.85
N LYS A 164 11.02 -7.01 -10.05
CA LYS A 164 11.36 -8.30 -9.47
C LYS A 164 11.07 -8.35 -7.97
N VAL A 165 10.80 -9.54 -7.47
CA VAL A 165 10.62 -9.79 -6.05
C VAL A 165 12.00 -9.78 -5.37
N ILE A 166 12.15 -8.92 -4.36
CA ILE A 166 13.40 -8.79 -3.59
C ILE A 166 13.26 -9.26 -2.15
N LEU A 167 12.05 -9.29 -1.60
CA LEU A 167 11.77 -9.71 -0.24
C LEU A 167 10.41 -10.38 -0.16
N ARG A 168 10.28 -11.36 0.71
CA ARG A 168 9.04 -12.03 1.09
C ARG A 168 8.83 -11.86 2.59
N ILE A 169 7.61 -11.50 3.00
CA ILE A 169 7.17 -11.44 4.39
C ILE A 169 5.99 -12.41 4.54
N PRO A 170 6.21 -13.56 5.24
CA PRO A 170 5.19 -14.59 5.35
C PRO A 170 3.94 -14.10 6.11
N TRP A 171 2.77 -14.60 5.73
CA TRP A 171 1.45 -14.53 6.39
C TRP A 171 0.80 -13.15 6.52
N ILE A 172 1.56 -12.06 6.51
CA ILE A 172 1.00 -10.70 6.69
C ILE A 172 -0.01 -10.35 5.58
N GLY A 173 0.16 -10.93 4.40
CA GLY A 173 -0.74 -10.75 3.27
C GLY A 173 -2.16 -11.25 3.51
N TRP A 174 -2.37 -12.18 4.44
CA TRP A 174 -3.71 -12.65 4.81
C TRP A 174 -4.59 -11.50 5.30
N ILE A 175 -4.02 -10.53 6.00
CA ILE A 175 -4.77 -9.34 6.44
C ILE A 175 -5.33 -8.60 5.23
N ALA A 176 -4.51 -8.37 4.21
CA ALA A 176 -4.93 -7.68 2.99
C ALA A 176 -5.98 -8.50 2.20
N ILE A 177 -5.78 -9.82 2.10
CA ILE A 177 -6.70 -10.73 1.41
C ILE A 177 -8.07 -10.74 2.09
N GLU A 178 -8.12 -10.88 3.40
CA GLU A 178 -9.38 -10.88 4.15
C GLU A 178 -10.07 -9.52 4.12
N MET A 179 -9.32 -8.42 4.21
CA MET A 179 -9.88 -7.08 4.04
C MET A 179 -10.47 -6.88 2.64
N GLN A 180 -9.82 -7.38 1.60
CA GLN A 180 -10.32 -7.29 0.23
C GLN A 180 -11.59 -8.12 0.04
N LYS A 181 -11.64 -9.35 0.55
CA LYS A 181 -12.84 -10.19 0.54
C LYS A 181 -13.99 -9.52 1.28
N TRP A 182 -13.71 -8.99 2.47
CA TRP A 182 -14.70 -8.29 3.28
C TRP A 182 -15.21 -7.02 2.59
N GLY A 183 -14.32 -6.22 1.99
CA GLY A 183 -14.67 -5.04 1.21
C GLY A 183 -15.48 -5.36 -0.05
N ALA A 184 -15.16 -6.45 -0.75
CA ALA A 184 -15.89 -6.88 -1.93
C ALA A 184 -17.31 -7.40 -1.56
N SER A 185 -17.44 -8.12 -0.44
CA SER A 185 -18.73 -8.63 0.04
C SER A 185 -19.59 -7.56 0.71
N ASN A 186 -18.97 -6.50 1.24
CA ASN A 186 -19.63 -5.44 2.01
C ASN A 186 -19.25 -4.04 1.47
N SER A 187 -19.46 -3.83 0.17
CA SER A 187 -19.03 -2.59 -0.52
C SER A 187 -19.57 -1.28 0.10
N THR A 188 -20.67 -1.36 0.84
CA THR A 188 -21.27 -0.22 1.55
C THR A 188 -20.66 0.05 2.93
N VAL A 189 -20.00 -0.93 3.55
CA VAL A 189 -19.48 -0.81 4.93
C VAL A 189 -18.26 0.11 4.99
N ILE A 190 -17.37 0.06 4.03
CA ILE A 190 -16.18 0.95 3.97
C ILE A 190 -16.59 2.42 3.93
N PRO A 191 -17.49 2.87 3.02
CA PRO A 191 -18.01 4.24 3.03
C PRO A 191 -18.68 4.62 4.37
N ILE A 192 -19.44 3.71 4.98
CA ILE A 192 -20.06 3.97 6.29
C ILE A 192 -19.01 4.21 7.37
N ILE A 193 -17.96 3.37 7.44
CA ILE A 193 -16.87 3.55 8.40
C ILE A 193 -16.17 4.90 8.18
N VAL A 194 -15.88 5.26 6.93
CA VAL A 194 -15.27 6.56 6.61
C VAL A 194 -16.16 7.72 7.06
N VAL A 195 -17.47 7.66 6.79
CA VAL A 195 -18.43 8.66 7.26
C VAL A 195 -18.46 8.76 8.78
N LEU A 196 -18.47 7.62 9.49
CA LEU A 196 -18.45 7.60 10.96
C LEU A 196 -17.16 8.22 11.52
N ILE A 197 -16.00 7.94 10.93
CA ILE A 197 -14.74 8.57 11.33
C ILE A 197 -14.79 10.09 11.10
N ILE A 198 -15.31 10.54 9.97
CA ILE A 198 -15.49 11.97 9.68
C ILE A 198 -16.43 12.61 10.68
N LEU A 199 -17.57 11.96 11.02
CA LEU A 199 -18.49 12.44 12.02
C LEU A 199 -17.88 12.53 13.41
N LEU A 200 -17.08 11.55 13.82
CA LEU A 200 -16.34 11.59 15.09
C LEU A 200 -15.38 12.77 15.14
N ILE A 201 -14.63 12.99 14.05
CA ILE A 201 -13.74 14.14 13.93
C ILE A 201 -14.55 15.44 14.03
N ILE A 202 -15.67 15.56 13.34
CA ILE A 202 -16.53 16.74 13.39
C ILE A 202 -17.06 16.98 14.81
N ILE A 203 -17.56 15.93 15.49
CA ILE A 203 -18.07 16.02 16.86
C ILE A 203 -16.97 16.49 17.84
N GLU A 204 -15.74 16.08 17.66
CA GLU A 204 -14.62 16.47 18.51
C GLU A 204 -14.17 17.92 18.25
N PHE A 205 -14.14 18.36 16.99
CA PHE A 205 -13.60 19.66 16.60
C PHE A 205 -14.61 20.81 16.63
N VAL A 206 -15.89 20.57 16.30
CA VAL A 206 -16.91 21.63 16.22
C VAL A 206 -17.17 22.32 17.56
N PRO A 207 -17.33 21.61 18.68
CA PRO A 207 -17.56 22.25 19.99
C PRO A 207 -16.40 23.15 20.40
N SER A 208 -15.16 22.75 20.10
CA SER A 208 -13.96 23.55 20.41
C SER A 208 -13.94 24.89 19.65
N ILE A 209 -14.34 24.88 18.39
CA ILE A 209 -14.42 26.07 17.54
C ILE A 209 -15.54 27.01 18.03
N LEU A 210 -16.71 26.46 18.35
CA LEU A 210 -17.86 27.23 18.84
C LEU A 210 -17.59 27.88 20.20
N LYS A 211 -16.95 27.14 21.13
CA LYS A 211 -16.58 27.67 22.44
C LYS A 211 -15.59 28.85 22.33
N LYS A 212 -14.61 28.76 21.41
CA LYS A 212 -13.66 29.83 21.14
C LYS A 212 -14.35 31.10 20.58
N LYS A 213 -15.34 30.94 19.69
CA LYS A 213 -16.11 32.05 19.12
C LYS A 213 -16.91 32.79 20.17
N ASN A 214 -17.60 32.06 21.07
CA ASN A 214 -18.40 32.63 22.14
C ASN A 214 -17.54 33.40 23.16
N THR A 215 -16.33 32.93 23.51
CA THR A 215 -15.42 33.60 24.41
C THR A 215 -14.92 34.92 23.81
N LEU A 216 -14.60 34.95 22.52
CA LEU A 216 -14.21 36.19 21.84
C LEU A 216 -15.34 37.23 21.79
N THR A 217 -16.58 36.80 21.53
CA THR A 217 -17.75 37.69 21.49
C THR A 217 -18.05 38.29 22.88
N LEU A 218 -17.90 37.53 23.95
CA LEU A 218 -18.07 38.01 25.33
C LEU A 218 -16.98 39.02 25.71
N GLN A 219 -15.73 38.82 25.33
CA GLN A 219 -14.65 39.78 25.57
C GLN A 219 -14.86 41.09 24.81
N THR A 220 -15.28 41.05 23.56
CA THR A 220 -15.58 42.26 22.76
C THR A 220 -16.74 43.06 23.36
N ASN A 221 -17.77 42.38 23.86
CA ASN A 221 -18.91 43.05 24.47
C ASN A 221 -18.55 43.67 25.83
N SER A 222 -17.69 43.03 26.62
CA SER A 222 -17.22 43.57 27.92
C SER A 222 -16.32 44.79 27.74
N THR A 223 -15.45 44.81 26.75
CA THR A 223 -14.60 45.97 26.43
C THR A 223 -15.43 47.16 25.88
N ASN A 224 -16.44 46.90 25.09
CA ASN A 224 -17.34 47.97 24.59
C ASN A 224 -18.24 48.55 25.73
N ALA A 225 -18.67 47.72 26.68
CA ALA A 225 -19.45 48.15 27.83
C ALA A 225 -18.61 49.02 28.81
N ALA A 226 -17.33 48.63 28.99
CA ALA A 226 -16.38 49.39 29.85
C ALA A 226 -16.05 50.75 29.24
N SER A 227 -15.91 50.83 27.89
CA SER A 227 -15.64 52.11 27.22
C SER A 227 -16.85 53.05 27.21
N ALA A 228 -18.08 52.52 27.14
CA ALA A 228 -19.31 53.29 27.21
C ALA A 228 -19.59 53.86 28.63
N GLY A 229 -19.19 53.09 29.69
CA GLY A 229 -19.31 53.53 31.09
C GLY A 229 -18.39 54.68 31.45
N LEU A 230 -17.20 54.76 30.89
CA LEU A 230 -16.25 55.84 31.13
C LEU A 230 -16.63 57.17 30.47
N GLY A 231 -17.43 57.14 29.39
CA GLY A 231 -17.91 58.35 28.72
C GLY A 231 -19.04 59.09 29.43
N SER A 232 -19.70 58.46 30.43
CA SER A 232 -20.81 59.09 31.16
C SER A 232 -20.38 59.80 32.46
N LEU A 233 -19.12 59.72 32.86
CA LEU A 233 -18.57 60.37 34.07
C LEU A 233 -17.90 61.73 33.83
N TYR A 234 -17.90 62.18 32.56
CA TYR A 234 -17.34 63.48 32.13
C TYR A 234 -18.37 64.43 31.50
N ARG A 235 -19.59 64.42 32.01
CA ARG A 235 -20.57 65.48 31.70
C ARG A 235 -21.07 66.11 33.00
#